data_5fc2330808d51bcb9d4b2dbe87bf66fb
#
_entry.id   5fc2330808d51bcb9d4b2dbe87bf66fb
#
_cell.length_a   1.000
_cell.length_b   1.000
_cell.length_c   1.000
_cell.angle_alpha   90.00
_cell.angle_beta   90.00
_cell.angle_gamma   90.00
#
_symmetry.space_group_name_H-M   'P 1'
#
loop_
_entity.id
_entity.type
_entity.pdbx_description
1 polymer ?
#
loop_
_entity_poly.entity_id
_entity_poly.type
_entity_poly.pdbx_seq_one_letter_code
_entity_poly.pdbx_strand_id
1 'polypeptide(L)'
;MIELRPFAKLGSADHGWLKAKHHFSFGRHYDPNNMGHGSLRVWNDDEIAPNTGFPAHPHANMEIITYVREGAITHQDSLGNKGRTEAGDVQVMSAGTGVRHSEYNLEPTKTKIFQIWIEPTTDGGQPTWGAKPFPKADRSGKLVTIASGFDDDKDALPIRANARVLATTLKAGESAEYAPNKSRNLYLVPAAGAIEINGLRVNARDGAAIRDEAKLRITALEDSELVLVDAA
;
A
#
# COMPACT_ATOMS: atom_id res chain seq x y z
N MET A 1 -15.81 -12.60 6.38
CA MET A 1 -16.13 -11.45 7.29
C MET A 1 -15.41 -10.20 6.80
N ILE A 2 -16.12 -9.07 6.64
CA ILE A 2 -15.54 -7.79 6.19
C ILE A 2 -15.80 -6.73 7.25
N GLU A 3 -14.74 -6.13 7.80
CA GLU A 3 -14.78 -5.05 8.78
C GLU A 3 -14.42 -3.73 8.11
N LEU A 4 -15.34 -2.78 8.08
CA LEU A 4 -15.11 -1.46 7.53
C LEU A 4 -14.37 -0.56 8.53
N ARG A 5 -13.33 0.12 8.07
CA ARG A 5 -12.57 1.14 8.81
C ARG A 5 -12.71 2.49 8.13
N PRO A 6 -13.73 3.29 8.52
CA PRO A 6 -14.01 4.57 7.89
C PRO A 6 -12.83 5.55 8.02
N PHE A 7 -12.47 6.22 6.94
CA PHE A 7 -11.38 7.20 6.87
C PHE A 7 -11.45 8.26 7.99
N ALA A 8 -12.65 8.72 8.30
CA ALA A 8 -12.86 9.72 9.34
C ALA A 8 -12.50 9.23 10.76
N LYS A 9 -12.46 7.90 10.99
CA LYS A 9 -12.15 7.28 12.28
C LYS A 9 -10.71 6.77 12.38
N LEU A 10 -9.92 6.84 11.30
CA LEU A 10 -8.52 6.43 11.30
C LEU A 10 -7.69 7.34 12.20
N GLY A 11 -6.59 6.79 12.72
CA GLY A 11 -5.56 7.57 13.39
C GLY A 11 -5.07 8.70 12.49
N SER A 12 -4.55 9.77 13.07
CA SER A 12 -4.05 10.90 12.26
C SER A 12 -2.87 11.59 12.92
N ALA A 13 -1.98 12.15 12.09
CA ALA A 13 -0.93 13.06 12.50
C ALA A 13 -0.86 14.23 11.52
N ASP A 14 -0.55 15.42 12.05
CA ASP A 14 -0.28 16.62 11.25
C ASP A 14 1.03 17.24 11.76
N HIS A 15 2.04 17.22 10.89
CA HIS A 15 3.38 17.79 11.15
C HIS A 15 3.62 19.06 10.34
N GLY A 16 2.57 19.68 9.78
CA GLY A 16 2.64 20.79 8.87
C GLY A 16 3.02 20.37 7.44
N TRP A 17 4.19 19.78 7.27
CA TRP A 17 4.65 19.28 5.97
C TRP A 17 4.04 17.90 5.59
N LEU A 18 3.60 17.13 6.58
CA LEU A 18 2.98 15.80 6.43
C LEU A 18 1.63 15.79 7.10
N LYS A 19 0.59 15.41 6.35
CA LYS A 19 -0.72 15.00 6.90
C LYS A 19 -0.87 13.52 6.66
N ALA A 20 -0.94 12.75 7.75
CA ALA A 20 -1.02 11.29 7.70
C ALA A 20 -2.32 10.78 8.28
N LYS A 21 -2.87 9.71 7.69
CA LYS A 21 -3.88 8.86 8.28
C LYS A 21 -3.32 7.45 8.49
N HIS A 22 -3.59 6.88 9.64
CA HIS A 22 -3.05 5.57 10.05
C HIS A 22 -4.19 4.56 10.15
N HIS A 23 -4.17 3.55 9.28
CA HIS A 23 -5.14 2.44 9.32
C HIS A 23 -4.87 1.47 10.46
N PHE A 24 -3.64 1.46 10.97
CA PHE A 24 -3.17 0.66 12.11
C PHE A 24 -2.40 1.55 13.08
N SER A 25 -2.07 1.02 14.25
CA SER A 25 -1.21 1.70 15.23
C SER A 25 0.12 2.09 14.61
N PHE A 26 0.45 3.37 14.67
CA PHE A 26 1.68 3.92 14.11
C PHE A 26 2.09 5.21 14.84
N GLY A 27 3.39 5.35 15.13
CA GLY A 27 3.91 6.53 15.81
C GLY A 27 3.26 6.76 17.18
N ARG A 28 2.54 7.89 17.34
CA ARG A 28 1.80 8.23 18.56
C ARG A 28 0.37 7.71 18.59
N HIS A 29 -0.14 7.24 17.46
CA HIS A 29 -1.46 6.62 17.40
C HIS A 29 -1.37 5.17 17.87
N TYR A 30 -1.99 4.86 18.99
CA TYR A 30 -1.99 3.52 19.55
C TYR A 30 -3.42 3.02 19.77
N ASP A 31 -3.77 1.94 19.07
CA ASP A 31 -5.00 1.19 19.23
C ASP A 31 -4.65 -0.31 19.33
N PRO A 32 -4.76 -0.92 20.52
CA PRO A 32 -4.38 -2.32 20.74
C PRO A 32 -5.20 -3.30 19.91
N ASN A 33 -6.38 -2.91 19.41
CA ASN A 33 -7.22 -3.75 18.54
C ASN A 33 -6.85 -3.63 17.07
N ASN A 34 -5.98 -2.67 16.71
CA ASN A 34 -5.56 -2.37 15.35
C ASN A 34 -4.03 -2.29 15.22
N MET A 35 -3.34 -3.34 15.63
CA MET A 35 -1.87 -3.43 15.55
C MET A 35 -1.37 -3.90 14.18
N GLY A 36 -2.26 -4.47 13.36
CA GLY A 36 -1.97 -5.03 12.05
C GLY A 36 -3.10 -5.93 11.56
N HIS A 37 -2.91 -6.58 10.40
CA HIS A 37 -3.86 -7.51 9.81
C HIS A 37 -3.10 -8.65 9.11
N GLY A 38 -2.94 -9.80 9.77
CA GLY A 38 -1.94 -10.79 9.37
C GLY A 38 -0.53 -10.20 9.45
N SER A 39 0.31 -10.45 8.46
CA SER A 39 1.64 -9.85 8.37
C SER A 39 1.66 -8.38 7.91
N LEU A 40 0.52 -7.79 7.53
CA LEU A 40 0.40 -6.36 7.25
C LEU A 40 0.45 -5.55 8.56
N ARG A 41 1.50 -4.72 8.72
CA ARG A 41 1.76 -3.96 9.96
C ARG A 41 1.39 -2.48 9.86
N VAL A 42 1.60 -1.87 8.70
CA VAL A 42 1.36 -0.45 8.49
C VAL A 42 0.62 -0.24 7.18
N TRP A 43 -0.37 0.61 7.22
CA TRP A 43 -0.93 1.27 6.05
C TRP A 43 -1.17 2.72 6.42
N ASN A 44 -0.29 3.59 5.94
CA ASN A 44 -0.45 5.03 6.08
C ASN A 44 -0.92 5.65 4.76
N ASP A 45 -1.80 6.61 4.87
CA ASP A 45 -2.27 7.44 3.78
C ASP A 45 -1.72 8.85 4.01
N ASP A 46 -0.65 9.17 3.30
CA ASP A 46 0.20 10.33 3.53
C ASP A 46 0.01 11.39 2.43
N GLU A 47 -0.13 12.65 2.85
CA GLU A 47 -0.09 13.83 2.01
C GLU A 47 1.15 14.66 2.39
N ILE A 48 2.12 14.74 1.45
CA ILE A 48 3.44 15.36 1.64
C ILE A 48 3.48 16.69 0.90
N ALA A 49 3.79 17.77 1.61
CA ALA A 49 3.90 19.11 1.03
C ALA A 49 5.03 19.20 -0.01
N PRO A 50 4.97 20.17 -0.95
CA PRO A 50 6.02 20.38 -1.94
C PRO A 50 7.40 20.62 -1.30
N ASN A 51 8.45 20.06 -1.90
CA ASN A 51 9.83 20.20 -1.48
C ASN A 51 10.10 19.77 -0.03
N THR A 52 9.32 18.82 0.50
CA THR A 52 9.47 18.25 1.84
C THR A 52 9.47 16.72 1.77
N GLY A 53 9.74 16.06 2.89
CA GLY A 53 9.73 14.60 2.94
C GLY A 53 10.33 14.05 4.23
N PHE A 54 10.48 12.75 4.24
CA PHE A 54 11.08 12.02 5.34
C PHE A 54 12.60 12.06 5.21
N PRO A 55 13.33 12.71 6.14
CA PRO A 55 14.79 12.72 6.14
C PRO A 55 15.35 11.31 6.39
N ALA A 56 16.64 11.12 6.17
CA ALA A 56 17.30 9.81 6.29
C ALA A 56 17.07 9.15 7.66
N HIS A 57 16.37 8.04 7.64
CA HIS A 57 16.00 7.23 8.82
C HIS A 57 16.23 5.73 8.54
N PRO A 58 16.44 4.92 9.59
CA PRO A 58 16.77 3.51 9.45
C PRO A 58 15.52 2.61 9.44
N HIS A 59 15.63 1.48 8.71
CA HIS A 59 14.72 0.33 8.80
C HIS A 59 15.53 -0.96 8.83
N ALA A 60 14.95 -2.01 9.44
CA ALA A 60 15.44 -3.38 9.39
C ALA A 60 14.23 -4.33 9.45
N ASN A 61 14.36 -5.50 8.82
CA ASN A 61 13.38 -6.59 8.88
C ASN A 61 11.95 -6.12 8.55
N MET A 62 11.81 -5.39 7.43
CA MET A 62 10.52 -4.89 6.97
C MET A 62 10.50 -4.79 5.44
N GLU A 63 9.39 -5.18 4.85
CA GLU A 63 9.07 -4.94 3.45
C GLU A 63 8.24 -3.67 3.35
N ILE A 64 8.78 -2.65 2.71
CA ILE A 64 8.17 -1.32 2.61
C ILE A 64 7.77 -1.05 1.17
N ILE A 65 6.48 -0.90 0.93
CA ILE A 65 5.89 -0.67 -0.38
C ILE A 65 5.29 0.74 -0.39
N THR A 66 5.72 1.57 -1.32
CA THR A 66 5.16 2.91 -1.54
C THR A 66 4.36 2.92 -2.84
N TYR A 67 3.06 3.08 -2.74
CA TYR A 67 2.16 3.28 -3.86
C TYR A 67 1.85 4.77 -4.01
N VAL A 68 2.22 5.36 -5.14
CA VAL A 68 2.01 6.79 -5.39
C VAL A 68 0.64 7.02 -6.01
N ARG A 69 -0.23 7.75 -5.31
CA ARG A 69 -1.59 8.07 -5.76
C ARG A 69 -1.62 9.34 -6.62
N GLU A 70 -0.81 10.34 -6.24
CA GLU A 70 -0.74 11.66 -6.90
C GLU A 70 0.67 12.25 -6.74
N GLY A 71 1.19 12.91 -7.77
CA GLY A 71 2.53 13.48 -7.76
C GLY A 71 3.61 12.44 -7.96
N ALA A 72 4.73 12.61 -7.28
CA ALA A 72 5.84 11.66 -7.28
C ALA A 72 6.61 11.70 -5.96
N ILE A 73 7.27 10.58 -5.63
CA ILE A 73 8.19 10.48 -4.49
C ILE A 73 9.60 10.16 -4.99
N THR A 74 10.61 10.80 -4.43
CA THR A 74 12.03 10.53 -4.73
C THR A 74 12.65 9.83 -3.54
N HIS A 75 13.08 8.59 -3.78
CA HIS A 75 13.81 7.75 -2.83
C HIS A 75 15.32 7.91 -3.01
N GLN A 76 16.05 7.84 -1.89
CA GLN A 76 17.50 7.68 -1.85
C GLN A 76 17.89 6.88 -0.61
N ASP A 77 18.84 5.93 -0.75
CA ASP A 77 19.25 5.07 0.36
C ASP A 77 20.76 4.95 0.54
N SER A 78 21.17 4.32 1.65
CA SER A 78 22.56 4.10 2.05
C SER A 78 23.31 3.07 1.18
N LEU A 79 22.61 2.38 0.28
CA LEU A 79 23.22 1.47 -0.69
C LEU A 79 23.56 2.16 -2.01
N GLY A 80 23.20 3.46 -2.13
CA GLY A 80 23.42 4.25 -3.33
C GLY A 80 22.27 4.19 -4.34
N ASN A 81 21.15 3.55 -4.02
CA ASN A 81 19.97 3.60 -4.85
C ASN A 81 19.35 5.00 -4.80
N LYS A 82 18.87 5.45 -5.95
CA LYS A 82 18.11 6.69 -6.10
C LYS A 82 17.09 6.52 -7.23
N GLY A 83 15.85 6.93 -7.00
CA GLY A 83 14.83 6.88 -8.04
C GLY A 83 13.63 7.74 -7.70
N ARG A 84 12.86 8.06 -8.73
CA ARG A 84 11.60 8.81 -8.67
C ARG A 84 10.47 7.89 -9.12
N THR A 85 9.45 7.77 -8.29
CA THR A 85 8.25 6.95 -8.52
C THR A 85 7.04 7.87 -8.69
N GLU A 86 6.34 7.74 -9.81
CA GLU A 86 5.23 8.62 -10.20
C GLU A 86 3.87 8.05 -9.82
N ALA A 87 2.82 8.86 -9.97
CA ALA A 87 1.45 8.44 -9.69
C ALA A 87 1.02 7.23 -10.52
N GLY A 88 0.53 6.20 -9.84
CA GLY A 88 0.16 4.91 -10.42
C GLY A 88 1.27 3.87 -10.36
N ASP A 89 2.51 4.29 -10.10
CA ASP A 89 3.66 3.40 -9.98
C ASP A 89 3.89 2.98 -8.53
N VAL A 90 4.78 2.01 -8.36
CA VAL A 90 5.14 1.43 -7.06
C VAL A 90 6.64 1.31 -6.91
N GLN A 91 7.14 1.52 -5.72
CA GLN A 91 8.48 1.14 -5.30
C GLN A 91 8.42 0.20 -4.10
N VAL A 92 9.44 -0.63 -3.97
CA VAL A 92 9.61 -1.58 -2.88
C VAL A 92 11.01 -1.43 -2.31
N MET A 93 11.12 -1.38 -0.99
CA MET A 93 12.36 -1.51 -0.25
C MET A 93 12.27 -2.69 0.72
N SER A 94 13.07 -3.72 0.50
CA SER A 94 13.29 -4.78 1.48
C SER A 94 14.41 -4.34 2.41
N ALA A 95 14.09 -4.04 3.67
CA ALA A 95 15.06 -3.48 4.62
C ALA A 95 16.12 -4.48 5.10
N GLY A 96 15.80 -5.79 5.11
CA GLY A 96 16.74 -6.86 5.44
C GLY A 96 17.51 -6.59 6.74
N THR A 97 18.83 -6.75 6.73
CA THR A 97 19.71 -6.53 7.89
C THR A 97 19.84 -5.07 8.32
N GLY A 98 19.33 -4.13 7.52
CA GLY A 98 19.31 -2.70 7.83
C GLY A 98 19.68 -1.83 6.65
N VAL A 99 18.92 -0.76 6.48
CA VAL A 99 19.12 0.28 5.47
C VAL A 99 18.70 1.63 6.05
N ARG A 100 19.35 2.71 5.62
CA ARG A 100 18.88 4.06 5.88
C ARG A 100 18.39 4.65 4.57
N HIS A 101 17.20 5.25 4.57
CA HIS A 101 16.65 5.87 3.38
C HIS A 101 15.97 7.21 3.69
N SER A 102 15.73 7.96 2.65
CA SER A 102 14.93 9.17 2.64
C SER A 102 13.91 9.13 1.51
N GLU A 103 12.74 9.73 1.72
CA GLU A 103 11.68 9.83 0.73
C GLU A 103 11.18 11.28 0.68
N TYR A 104 11.41 11.97 -0.43
CA TYR A 104 11.07 13.38 -0.60
C TYR A 104 10.08 13.61 -1.73
N ASN A 105 9.10 14.44 -1.47
CA ASN A 105 8.34 15.10 -2.52
C ASN A 105 9.17 16.27 -3.07
N LEU A 106 9.82 16.09 -4.21
CA LEU A 106 10.57 17.15 -4.90
C LEU A 106 9.74 17.87 -5.96
N GLU A 107 8.41 17.58 -6.02
CA GLU A 107 7.49 18.19 -6.96
C GLU A 107 7.03 19.58 -6.46
N PRO A 108 6.57 20.46 -7.37
CA PRO A 108 6.03 21.76 -7.00
C PRO A 108 4.62 21.67 -6.39
N THR A 109 4.00 20.50 -6.41
CA THR A 109 2.67 20.23 -5.87
C THR A 109 2.73 19.18 -4.77
N LYS A 110 1.63 19.00 -4.05
CA LYS A 110 1.50 17.97 -3.02
C LYS A 110 1.60 16.58 -3.63
N THR A 111 2.32 15.68 -2.98
CA THR A 111 2.36 14.24 -3.30
C THR A 111 1.48 13.47 -2.31
N LYS A 112 0.74 12.48 -2.80
CA LYS A 112 -0.09 11.58 -2.00
C LYS A 112 0.34 10.14 -2.24
N ILE A 113 0.60 9.42 -1.16
CA ILE A 113 1.05 8.02 -1.21
C ILE A 113 0.26 7.14 -0.25
N PHE A 114 0.24 5.84 -0.55
CA PHE A 114 0.06 4.81 0.47
C PHE A 114 1.43 4.25 0.83
N GLN A 115 1.76 4.27 2.12
CA GLN A 115 2.95 3.63 2.67
C GLN A 115 2.49 2.34 3.35
N ILE A 116 2.92 1.19 2.82
CA ILE A 116 2.46 -0.14 3.23
C ILE A 116 3.67 -0.92 3.74
N TRP A 117 3.60 -1.44 4.97
CA TRP A 117 4.67 -2.25 5.56
C TRP A 117 4.16 -3.65 5.87
N ILE A 118 4.90 -4.65 5.40
CA ILE A 118 4.59 -6.07 5.59
C ILE A 118 5.77 -6.73 6.28
N GLU A 119 5.50 -7.54 7.30
CA GLU A 119 6.53 -8.31 7.99
C GLU A 119 7.12 -9.37 7.04
N PRO A 120 8.45 -9.47 6.92
CA PRO A 120 9.08 -10.50 6.11
C PRO A 120 8.85 -11.88 6.73
N THR A 121 8.95 -12.93 5.91
CA THR A 121 8.84 -14.33 6.37
C THR A 121 10.02 -14.73 7.26
N THR A 122 11.17 -14.13 7.02
CA THR A 122 12.41 -14.35 7.79
C THR A 122 13.17 -13.04 7.93
N ASP A 123 13.78 -12.86 9.08
CA ASP A 123 14.63 -11.69 9.34
C ASP A 123 15.95 -11.74 8.57
N GLY A 124 16.56 -10.58 8.38
CA GLY A 124 17.86 -10.44 7.75
C GLY A 124 17.83 -10.42 6.22
N GLY A 125 18.94 -10.86 5.61
CA GLY A 125 19.16 -10.77 4.18
C GLY A 125 19.65 -9.38 3.73
N GLN A 126 20.23 -9.32 2.53
CA GLN A 126 20.76 -8.08 1.98
C GLN A 126 19.62 -7.11 1.65
N PRO A 127 19.68 -5.83 2.08
CA PRO A 127 18.68 -4.84 1.70
C PRO A 127 18.65 -4.62 0.19
N THR A 128 17.46 -4.36 -0.34
CA THR A 128 17.25 -4.09 -1.77
C THR A 128 16.22 -2.98 -1.95
N TRP A 129 16.30 -2.29 -3.09
CA TRP A 129 15.29 -1.34 -3.52
C TRP A 129 15.01 -1.50 -5.02
N GLY A 130 13.77 -1.29 -5.42
CA GLY A 130 13.36 -1.26 -6.82
C GLY A 130 12.08 -0.47 -7.01
N ALA A 131 11.92 0.12 -8.19
CA ALA A 131 10.69 0.77 -8.62
C ALA A 131 10.31 0.27 -10.00
N LYS A 132 9.00 0.22 -10.29
CA LYS A 132 8.48 -0.24 -11.58
C LYS A 132 7.22 0.56 -11.93
N PRO A 133 7.10 0.97 -13.23
CA PRO A 133 5.85 1.52 -13.72
C PRO A 133 4.76 0.44 -13.76
N PHE A 134 3.57 0.83 -13.30
CA PHE A 134 2.34 0.04 -13.43
C PHE A 134 1.21 0.94 -13.95
N PRO A 135 1.20 1.24 -15.26
CA PRO A 135 0.25 2.17 -15.84
C PRO A 135 -1.19 1.82 -15.49
N LYS A 136 -1.95 2.82 -15.06
CA LYS A 136 -3.35 2.63 -14.62
C LYS A 136 -4.23 2.02 -15.71
N ALA A 137 -3.98 2.35 -16.98
CA ALA A 137 -4.69 1.79 -18.13
C ALA A 137 -4.48 0.28 -18.29
N ASP A 138 -3.29 -0.23 -18.01
CA ASP A 138 -2.94 -1.65 -18.20
C ASP A 138 -3.60 -2.57 -17.16
N ARG A 139 -4.11 -2.00 -16.05
CA ARG A 139 -4.81 -2.72 -14.98
C ARG A 139 -6.30 -2.40 -14.92
N SER A 140 -6.86 -1.77 -15.96
CA SER A 140 -8.29 -1.51 -16.06
C SER A 140 -9.08 -2.82 -16.10
N GLY A 141 -10.05 -2.97 -15.20
CA GLY A 141 -10.93 -4.14 -15.14
C GLY A 141 -10.29 -5.42 -14.56
N LYS A 142 -9.03 -5.38 -14.13
CA LYS A 142 -8.32 -6.56 -13.60
C LYS A 142 -7.42 -6.21 -12.42
N LEU A 143 -7.34 -7.10 -11.44
CA LEU A 143 -6.35 -7.00 -10.36
C LEU A 143 -4.98 -7.43 -10.88
N VAL A 144 -4.01 -6.51 -10.87
CA VAL A 144 -2.63 -6.75 -11.27
C VAL A 144 -1.76 -6.79 -10.02
N THR A 145 -0.95 -7.84 -9.87
CA THR A 145 0.03 -7.95 -8.79
C THR A 145 1.18 -6.98 -9.04
N ILE A 146 1.40 -6.05 -8.12
CA ILE A 146 2.42 -5.01 -8.21
C ILE A 146 3.63 -5.27 -7.32
N ALA A 147 3.45 -6.01 -6.22
CA ALA A 147 4.53 -6.53 -5.39
C ALA A 147 4.15 -7.92 -4.86
N SER A 148 5.11 -8.86 -4.80
CA SER A 148 4.83 -10.24 -4.42
C SER A 148 6.05 -10.95 -3.82
N GLY A 149 5.77 -11.83 -2.84
CA GLY A 149 6.74 -12.80 -2.34
C GLY A 149 6.62 -14.20 -2.97
N PHE A 150 5.86 -14.34 -4.05
CA PHE A 150 5.65 -15.62 -4.72
C PHE A 150 6.33 -15.65 -6.09
N ASP A 151 7.01 -16.75 -6.38
CA ASP A 151 7.81 -16.93 -7.62
C ASP A 151 6.97 -16.91 -8.91
N ASP A 152 5.68 -17.17 -8.81
CA ASP A 152 4.78 -17.17 -9.98
C ASP A 152 4.44 -15.75 -10.48
N ASP A 153 4.59 -14.74 -9.63
CA ASP A 153 4.27 -13.35 -9.94
C ASP A 153 5.47 -12.60 -10.53
N LYS A 154 6.02 -13.08 -11.65
CA LYS A 154 7.29 -12.63 -12.24
C LYS A 154 7.32 -11.17 -12.68
N ASP A 155 6.15 -10.59 -12.95
CA ASP A 155 6.04 -9.18 -13.36
C ASP A 155 5.96 -8.22 -12.17
N ALA A 156 5.71 -8.72 -10.96
CA ALA A 156 5.65 -7.94 -9.74
C ALA A 156 7.07 -7.59 -9.22
N LEU A 157 7.15 -6.51 -8.42
CA LEU A 157 8.35 -6.25 -7.63
C LEU A 157 8.49 -7.31 -6.52
N PRO A 158 9.67 -7.89 -6.32
CA PRO A 158 9.85 -8.92 -5.31
C PRO A 158 9.82 -8.34 -3.88
N ILE A 159 9.13 -9.03 -2.98
CA ILE A 159 9.19 -8.83 -1.53
C ILE A 159 9.51 -10.17 -0.84
N ARG A 160 10.04 -10.11 0.38
CA ARG A 160 10.40 -11.31 1.18
C ARG A 160 9.32 -11.69 2.18
N ALA A 161 8.06 -11.46 1.83
CA ALA A 161 6.91 -11.74 2.67
C ALA A 161 5.98 -12.74 1.99
N ASN A 162 5.27 -13.53 2.78
CA ASN A 162 4.18 -14.37 2.28
C ASN A 162 2.95 -13.49 2.01
N ALA A 163 3.07 -12.63 1.00
CA ALA A 163 2.06 -11.63 0.66
C ALA A 163 2.08 -11.22 -0.81
N ARG A 164 0.97 -10.66 -1.28
CA ARG A 164 0.81 -9.93 -2.54
C ARG A 164 0.25 -8.54 -2.29
N VAL A 165 0.69 -7.59 -3.08
CA VAL A 165 0.03 -6.29 -3.22
C VAL A 165 -0.49 -6.20 -4.64
N LEU A 166 -1.79 -5.96 -4.77
CA LEU A 166 -2.48 -5.89 -6.06
C LEU A 166 -3.12 -4.51 -6.22
N ALA A 167 -3.27 -4.07 -7.46
CA ALA A 167 -3.98 -2.83 -7.78
C ALA A 167 -4.86 -3.00 -9.00
N THR A 168 -5.93 -2.22 -9.08
CA THR A 168 -6.80 -2.14 -10.26
C THR A 168 -7.41 -0.76 -10.40
N THR A 169 -7.83 -0.43 -11.62
CA THR A 169 -8.75 0.65 -11.92
C THR A 169 -10.04 0.08 -12.50
N LEU A 170 -11.17 0.57 -12.07
CA LEU A 170 -12.50 0.14 -12.51
C LEU A 170 -13.32 1.36 -12.91
N LYS A 171 -14.00 1.29 -14.05
CA LYS A 171 -15.03 2.26 -14.41
C LYS A 171 -16.30 2.00 -13.61
N ALA A 172 -17.13 3.02 -13.44
CA ALA A 172 -18.43 2.87 -12.79
C ALA A 172 -19.22 1.71 -13.40
N GLY A 173 -19.68 0.78 -12.55
CA GLY A 173 -20.39 -0.44 -12.93
C GLY A 173 -19.49 -1.65 -13.28
N GLU A 174 -18.20 -1.45 -13.50
CA GLU A 174 -17.26 -2.58 -13.70
C GLU A 174 -17.01 -3.35 -12.40
N SER A 175 -16.66 -4.62 -12.55
CA SER A 175 -16.32 -5.48 -11.41
C SER A 175 -15.03 -6.24 -11.66
N ALA A 176 -14.25 -6.44 -10.61
CA ALA A 176 -13.13 -7.36 -10.55
C ALA A 176 -13.39 -8.43 -9.47
N GLU A 177 -12.82 -9.60 -9.66
CA GLU A 177 -12.96 -10.71 -8.72
C GLU A 177 -11.59 -11.14 -8.19
N TYR A 178 -11.52 -11.51 -6.92
CA TYR A 178 -10.34 -12.08 -6.30
C TYR A 178 -10.72 -13.27 -5.43
N ALA A 179 -10.04 -14.39 -5.63
CA ALA A 179 -10.21 -15.60 -4.82
C ALA A 179 -8.92 -15.86 -4.05
N PRO A 180 -8.84 -15.47 -2.78
CA PRO A 180 -7.68 -15.74 -1.96
C PRO A 180 -7.55 -17.23 -1.64
N ASN A 181 -6.36 -17.69 -1.34
CA ASN A 181 -6.17 -18.98 -0.69
C ASN A 181 -6.84 -18.98 0.70
N LYS A 182 -7.08 -20.17 1.26
CA LYS A 182 -7.65 -20.28 2.62
C LYS A 182 -6.76 -19.60 3.65
N SER A 183 -7.38 -19.05 4.68
CA SER A 183 -6.70 -18.44 5.84
C SER A 183 -5.83 -17.22 5.50
N ARG A 184 -6.21 -16.45 4.49
CA ARG A 184 -5.54 -15.18 4.16
C ARG A 184 -6.21 -13.99 4.85
N ASN A 185 -5.39 -13.00 5.15
CA ASN A 185 -5.81 -11.70 5.66
C ASN A 185 -5.74 -10.68 4.53
N LEU A 186 -6.89 -10.18 4.10
CA LEU A 186 -6.96 -9.22 3.01
C LEU A 186 -7.24 -7.82 3.57
N TYR A 187 -6.54 -6.84 3.05
CA TYR A 187 -6.80 -5.44 3.38
C TYR A 187 -6.91 -4.61 2.11
N LEU A 188 -8.05 -3.97 1.91
CA LEU A 188 -8.34 -3.21 0.71
C LEU A 188 -8.64 -1.75 1.03
N VAL A 189 -8.08 -0.84 0.21
CA VAL A 189 -8.33 0.60 0.31
C VAL A 189 -8.56 1.16 -1.09
N PRO A 190 -9.72 1.77 -1.38
CA PRO A 190 -9.88 2.57 -2.58
C PRO A 190 -9.02 3.83 -2.49
N ALA A 191 -8.10 4.01 -3.44
CA ALA A 191 -7.28 5.22 -3.56
C ALA A 191 -8.11 6.41 -4.06
N ALA A 192 -9.13 6.11 -4.87
CA ALA A 192 -10.10 7.05 -5.41
C ALA A 192 -11.42 6.32 -5.68
N GLY A 193 -12.53 7.07 -5.74
CA GLY A 193 -13.84 6.53 -6.03
C GLY A 193 -14.48 5.79 -4.85
N ALA A 194 -15.60 5.13 -5.11
CA ALA A 194 -16.30 4.28 -4.16
C ALA A 194 -16.63 2.93 -4.80
N ILE A 195 -16.52 1.87 -4.01
CA ILE A 195 -16.74 0.50 -4.45
C ILE A 195 -17.73 -0.22 -3.53
N GLU A 196 -18.18 -1.37 -3.98
CA GLU A 196 -18.89 -2.34 -3.18
C GLU A 196 -18.08 -3.65 -3.16
N ILE A 197 -17.85 -4.23 -1.97
CA ILE A 197 -17.21 -5.53 -1.79
C ILE A 197 -18.25 -6.48 -1.19
N ASN A 198 -18.71 -7.50 -1.93
CA ASN A 198 -19.69 -8.47 -1.47
C ASN A 198 -20.93 -7.82 -0.83
N GLY A 199 -21.43 -6.70 -1.38
CA GLY A 199 -22.59 -5.96 -0.88
C GLY A 199 -22.26 -4.86 0.16
N LEU A 200 -21.00 -4.74 0.62
CA LEU A 200 -20.59 -3.69 1.54
C LEU A 200 -19.98 -2.52 0.79
N ARG A 201 -20.53 -1.31 0.96
CA ARG A 201 -19.97 -0.08 0.39
C ARG A 201 -18.70 0.33 1.13
N VAL A 202 -17.64 0.66 0.38
CA VAL A 202 -16.36 1.19 0.84
C VAL A 202 -16.05 2.45 0.04
N ASN A 203 -15.96 3.59 0.71
CA ASN A 203 -15.67 4.87 0.06
C ASN A 203 -14.16 5.08 -0.11
N ALA A 204 -13.78 6.09 -0.89
CA ALA A 204 -12.38 6.47 -1.05
C ALA A 204 -11.67 6.60 0.30
N ARG A 205 -10.52 5.96 0.42
CA ARG A 205 -9.62 5.98 1.58
C ARG A 205 -10.16 5.28 2.85
N ASP A 206 -11.37 4.70 2.81
CA ASP A 206 -11.81 3.75 3.85
C ASP A 206 -10.96 2.47 3.74
N GLY A 207 -10.69 1.82 4.87
CA GLY A 207 -10.09 0.49 4.90
C GLY A 207 -11.14 -0.61 5.03
N ALA A 208 -10.96 -1.72 4.34
CA ALA A 208 -11.73 -2.94 4.52
C ALA A 208 -10.80 -4.07 4.96
N ALA A 209 -10.90 -4.51 6.22
CA ALA A 209 -10.22 -5.69 6.74
C ALA A 209 -11.07 -6.92 6.49
N ILE A 210 -10.53 -7.91 5.78
CA ILE A 210 -11.29 -9.02 5.24
C ILE A 210 -10.64 -10.34 5.67
N ARG A 211 -11.44 -11.25 6.22
CA ARG A 211 -11.05 -12.62 6.60
C ARG A 211 -12.13 -13.60 6.22
N ASP A 212 -11.74 -14.84 5.96
CA ASP A 212 -12.66 -15.97 5.75
C ASP A 212 -13.64 -15.76 4.59
N GLU A 213 -13.26 -14.98 3.57
CA GLU A 213 -13.99 -14.82 2.33
C GLU A 213 -13.37 -15.71 1.26
N ALA A 214 -14.15 -16.62 0.72
CA ALA A 214 -13.68 -17.53 -0.34
C ALA A 214 -13.50 -16.80 -1.67
N LYS A 215 -14.22 -15.69 -1.87
CA LYS A 215 -14.18 -14.87 -3.07
C LYS A 215 -14.61 -13.44 -2.74
N LEU A 216 -13.90 -12.48 -3.29
CA LEU A 216 -14.31 -11.09 -3.30
C LEU A 216 -14.84 -10.75 -4.69
N ARG A 217 -16.01 -10.16 -4.73
CA ARG A 217 -16.51 -9.40 -5.89
C ARG A 217 -16.45 -7.93 -5.54
N ILE A 218 -15.65 -7.20 -6.29
CA ILE A 218 -15.42 -5.77 -6.11
C ILE A 218 -16.08 -5.05 -7.28
N THR A 219 -17.12 -4.27 -7.02
CA THR A 219 -17.85 -3.51 -8.04
C THR A 219 -17.64 -2.02 -7.82
N ALA A 220 -17.23 -1.30 -8.86
CA ALA A 220 -17.06 0.15 -8.79
C ALA A 220 -18.43 0.85 -8.85
N LEU A 221 -18.72 1.69 -7.87
CA LEU A 221 -19.93 2.54 -7.83
C LEU A 221 -19.72 3.84 -8.60
N GLU A 222 -18.48 4.24 -8.78
CA GLU A 222 -17.97 5.35 -9.57
C GLU A 222 -16.57 4.99 -10.09
N ASP A 223 -16.00 5.78 -11.00
CA ASP A 223 -14.64 5.52 -11.49
C ASP A 223 -13.68 5.41 -10.30
N SER A 224 -13.08 4.25 -10.11
CA SER A 224 -12.35 3.89 -8.90
C SER A 224 -10.95 3.36 -9.18
N GLU A 225 -10.06 3.62 -8.25
CA GLU A 225 -8.72 3.03 -8.16
C GLU A 225 -8.57 2.41 -6.76
N LEU A 226 -8.05 1.21 -6.68
CA LEU A 226 -7.88 0.52 -5.40
C LEU A 226 -6.60 -0.28 -5.31
N VAL A 227 -6.15 -0.47 -4.09
CA VAL A 227 -5.01 -1.33 -3.73
C VAL A 227 -5.50 -2.37 -2.72
N LEU A 228 -5.09 -3.61 -2.93
CA LEU A 228 -5.41 -4.78 -2.10
C LEU A 228 -4.11 -5.42 -1.63
N VAL A 229 -3.96 -5.64 -0.34
CA VAL A 229 -2.93 -6.50 0.24
C VAL A 229 -3.57 -7.85 0.59
N ASP A 230 -2.94 -8.93 0.14
CA ASP A 230 -3.23 -10.30 0.52
C ASP A 230 -2.03 -10.82 1.33
N ALA A 231 -2.18 -11.02 2.63
CA ALA A 231 -1.11 -11.36 3.57
C ALA A 231 -1.39 -12.66 4.35
N ALA A 232 -0.33 -13.31 4.83
CA ALA A 232 -0.43 -14.47 5.71
C ALA A 232 -0.96 -14.10 7.10
#